data_655fb6f2e535f3183bc7231873b24099
#
_entry.id   655fb6f2e535f3183bc7231873b24099
#
_cell.length_a   1.000
_cell.length_b   1.000
_cell.length_c   1.000
_cell.angle_alpha   90.00
_cell.angle_beta   90.00
_cell.angle_gamma   90.00
#
_symmetry.space_group_name_H-M   'P 1'
#
loop_
_entity.id
_entity.type
_entity.pdbx_description
1 polymer ?
#
loop_
_entity_poly.entity_id
_entity_poly.type
_entity_poly.pdbx_seq_one_letter_code
_entity_poly.pdbx_strand_id
1 'polypeptide(L)'
;MSLTELLVAMFIFTVVSMGISIFFANIWKSKYNELEMGKSLLIASQAVNNMKKSIRQAGQADSGAYLISSASNFDFVFYSDIDNDNDMEKIRYYLDGSEIKMEKAEPILGTNPTYPDVYEAPVTIAKDIANTETEPIFSYFDNDYDPLATPTSAYPIRLIKITLYVNTDPNKISDVSISSLVYIRNVNN
;
A
#
# COMPACT_ATOMS: atom_id res chain seq x y z
N MET A 1 -27.66 -47.87 -37.60
CA MET A 1 -26.41 -47.09 -37.40
C MET A 1 -25.26 -47.95 -37.88
N SER A 2 -24.49 -47.47 -38.82
CA SER A 2 -23.31 -48.17 -39.27
C SER A 2 -22.14 -47.90 -38.29
N LEU A 3 -21.16 -48.79 -38.27
CA LEU A 3 -19.97 -48.65 -37.40
C LEU A 3 -19.20 -47.39 -37.75
N THR A 4 -19.21 -46.97 -39.02
CA THR A 4 -18.60 -45.72 -39.51
C THR A 4 -19.31 -44.47 -38.97
N GLU A 5 -20.63 -44.45 -38.86
CA GLU A 5 -21.42 -43.33 -38.26
C GLU A 5 -21.05 -43.17 -36.80
N LEU A 6 -20.89 -44.27 -36.06
CA LEU A 6 -20.53 -44.21 -34.63
C LEU A 6 -19.10 -43.66 -34.45
N LEU A 7 -18.14 -44.07 -35.28
CA LEU A 7 -16.77 -43.55 -35.21
C LEU A 7 -16.72 -42.06 -35.52
N VAL A 8 -17.43 -41.59 -36.54
CA VAL A 8 -17.50 -40.16 -36.87
C VAL A 8 -18.14 -39.35 -35.76
N ALA A 9 -19.25 -39.86 -35.15
CA ALA A 9 -19.89 -39.20 -34.03
C ALA A 9 -18.96 -39.08 -32.80
N MET A 10 -18.21 -40.17 -32.47
CA MET A 10 -17.25 -40.13 -31.36
C MET A 10 -16.09 -39.15 -31.62
N PHE A 11 -15.59 -39.10 -32.88
CA PHE A 11 -14.54 -38.15 -33.26
C PHE A 11 -15.01 -36.71 -33.08
N ILE A 12 -16.19 -36.36 -33.61
CA ILE A 12 -16.76 -35.02 -33.48
C ILE A 12 -16.98 -34.69 -31.98
N PHE A 13 -17.51 -35.61 -31.19
CA PHE A 13 -17.73 -35.43 -29.76
C PHE A 13 -16.42 -35.16 -29.03
N THR A 14 -15.35 -35.90 -29.31
CA THR A 14 -14.04 -35.67 -28.67
C THR A 14 -13.46 -34.32 -29.00
N VAL A 15 -13.52 -33.88 -30.26
CA VAL A 15 -13.03 -32.56 -30.70
C VAL A 15 -13.79 -31.44 -30.03
N VAL A 16 -15.13 -31.52 -29.97
CA VAL A 16 -15.99 -30.54 -29.31
C VAL A 16 -15.71 -30.50 -27.79
N SER A 17 -15.61 -31.67 -27.14
CA SER A 17 -15.29 -31.76 -25.71
C SER A 17 -13.92 -31.17 -25.38
N MET A 18 -12.92 -31.37 -26.21
CA MET A 18 -11.60 -30.75 -26.07
C MET A 18 -11.66 -29.22 -26.16
N GLY A 19 -12.41 -28.70 -27.15
CA GLY A 19 -12.61 -27.24 -27.30
C GLY A 19 -13.29 -26.62 -26.07
N ILE A 20 -14.33 -27.27 -25.55
CA ILE A 20 -15.03 -26.85 -24.35
C ILE A 20 -14.10 -26.88 -23.13
N SER A 21 -13.29 -27.91 -22.96
CA SER A 21 -12.34 -28.04 -21.85
C SER A 21 -11.30 -26.93 -21.84
N ILE A 22 -10.72 -26.60 -22.99
CA ILE A 22 -9.77 -25.48 -23.13
C ILE A 22 -10.45 -24.14 -22.80
N PHE A 23 -11.67 -23.92 -23.28
CA PHE A 23 -12.44 -22.72 -22.99
C PHE A 23 -12.68 -22.55 -21.48
N PHE A 24 -13.14 -23.59 -20.81
CA PHE A 24 -13.32 -23.56 -19.34
C PHE A 24 -12.01 -23.28 -18.61
N ALA A 25 -10.89 -23.94 -18.99
CA ALA A 25 -9.60 -23.73 -18.35
C ALA A 25 -9.16 -22.24 -18.43
N ASN A 26 -9.36 -21.60 -19.58
CA ASN A 26 -9.05 -20.19 -19.77
C ASN A 26 -9.95 -19.27 -18.92
N ILE A 27 -11.26 -19.57 -18.82
CA ILE A 27 -12.17 -18.81 -17.98
C ILE A 27 -11.79 -18.91 -16.50
N TRP A 28 -11.47 -20.12 -16.01
CA TRP A 28 -11.05 -20.32 -14.63
C TRP A 28 -9.79 -19.53 -14.29
N LYS A 29 -8.79 -19.56 -15.18
CA LYS A 29 -7.55 -18.79 -14.99
C LYS A 29 -7.81 -17.29 -14.97
N SER A 30 -8.66 -16.76 -15.85
CA SER A 30 -9.02 -15.34 -15.86
C SER A 30 -9.73 -14.92 -14.59
N LYS A 31 -10.73 -15.70 -14.16
CA LYS A 31 -11.48 -15.41 -12.92
C LYS A 31 -10.62 -15.46 -11.68
N TYR A 32 -9.67 -16.39 -11.61
CA TYR A 32 -8.75 -16.48 -10.48
C TYR A 32 -7.91 -15.22 -10.35
N ASN A 33 -7.31 -14.76 -11.45
CA ASN A 33 -6.51 -13.53 -11.46
C ASN A 33 -7.33 -12.29 -11.10
N GLU A 34 -8.59 -12.20 -11.56
CA GLU A 34 -9.49 -11.09 -11.22
C GLU A 34 -9.84 -11.06 -9.72
N LEU A 35 -10.03 -12.24 -9.11
CA LEU A 35 -10.31 -12.34 -7.68
C LEU A 35 -9.09 -11.98 -6.83
N GLU A 36 -7.88 -12.38 -7.23
CA GLU A 36 -6.64 -11.99 -6.54
C GLU A 36 -6.42 -10.49 -6.61
N MET A 37 -6.56 -9.90 -7.80
CA MET A 37 -6.47 -8.45 -7.98
C MET A 37 -7.49 -7.73 -7.08
N GLY A 38 -8.73 -8.18 -7.04
CA GLY A 38 -9.77 -7.60 -6.19
C GLY A 38 -9.41 -7.64 -4.70
N LYS A 39 -8.81 -8.73 -4.23
CA LYS A 39 -8.33 -8.85 -2.84
C LYS A 39 -7.17 -7.89 -2.56
N SER A 40 -6.16 -7.85 -3.42
CA SER A 40 -5.01 -6.97 -3.24
C SER A 40 -5.42 -5.50 -3.27
N LEU A 41 -6.37 -5.11 -4.13
CA LEU A 41 -6.95 -3.77 -4.14
C LEU A 41 -7.69 -3.43 -2.85
N LEU A 42 -8.46 -4.37 -2.30
CA LEU A 42 -9.16 -4.17 -1.03
C LEU A 42 -8.16 -3.94 0.11
N ILE A 43 -7.13 -4.78 0.19
CA ILE A 43 -6.06 -4.66 1.20
C ILE A 43 -5.32 -3.33 1.04
N ALA A 44 -4.95 -2.95 -0.18
CA ALA A 44 -4.28 -1.68 -0.46
C ALA A 44 -5.16 -0.48 -0.09
N SER A 45 -6.47 -0.55 -0.36
CA SER A 45 -7.43 0.48 0.06
C SER A 45 -7.52 0.61 1.58
N GLN A 46 -7.55 -0.51 2.30
CA GLN A 46 -7.53 -0.51 3.76
C GLN A 46 -6.21 0.06 4.29
N ALA A 47 -5.06 -0.31 3.70
CA ALA A 47 -3.76 0.23 4.06
C ALA A 47 -3.69 1.75 3.88
N VAL A 48 -4.13 2.28 2.73
CA VAL A 48 -4.20 3.73 2.48
C VAL A 48 -5.09 4.42 3.51
N ASN A 49 -6.24 3.84 3.85
CA ASN A 49 -7.15 4.41 4.85
C ASN A 49 -6.54 4.40 6.26
N ASN A 50 -5.84 3.34 6.64
CA ASN A 50 -5.14 3.25 7.92
C ASN A 50 -3.98 4.26 7.99
N MET A 51 -3.12 4.32 6.96
CA MET A 51 -2.07 5.34 6.86
C MET A 51 -2.64 6.75 6.95
N LYS A 52 -3.71 7.03 6.21
CA LYS A 52 -4.41 8.33 6.28
C LYS A 52 -4.89 8.65 7.70
N LYS A 53 -5.47 7.67 8.41
CA LYS A 53 -5.94 7.87 9.78
C LYS A 53 -4.77 8.21 10.70
N SER A 54 -3.71 7.42 10.69
CA SER A 54 -2.52 7.64 11.54
C SER A 54 -1.85 8.98 11.23
N ILE A 55 -1.65 9.32 9.95
CA ILE A 55 -1.03 10.59 9.55
C ILE A 55 -1.89 11.81 9.97
N ARG A 56 -3.22 11.68 9.95
CA ARG A 56 -4.11 12.76 10.44
C ARG A 56 -4.04 12.97 11.94
N GLN A 57 -3.66 11.95 12.69
CA GLN A 57 -3.46 11.99 14.15
C GLN A 57 -2.03 12.40 14.51
N ALA A 58 -1.15 12.59 13.50
CA ALA A 58 0.23 12.99 13.75
C ALA A 58 0.31 14.24 14.63
N GLY A 59 1.20 14.18 15.62
CA GLY A 59 1.41 15.23 16.60
C GLY A 59 2.89 15.39 16.94
N GLN A 60 3.18 16.36 17.80
CA GLN A 60 4.52 16.54 18.30
C GLN A 60 4.92 15.32 19.15
N ALA A 61 6.15 14.84 18.97
CA ALA A 61 6.70 13.73 19.75
C ALA A 61 6.78 14.10 21.24
N ASP A 62 6.72 13.12 22.14
CA ASP A 62 6.88 13.33 23.58
C ASP A 62 8.26 13.89 23.95
N SER A 63 9.27 13.61 23.12
CA SER A 63 10.61 14.23 23.22
C SER A 63 10.63 15.70 22.82
N GLY A 64 9.53 16.29 22.37
CA GLY A 64 9.46 17.63 21.81
C GLY A 64 9.90 17.75 20.35
N ALA A 65 10.25 16.64 19.67
CA ALA A 65 10.60 16.66 18.27
C ALA A 65 9.39 17.00 17.39
N TYR A 66 9.66 17.50 16.18
CA TYR A 66 8.62 17.83 15.21
C TYR A 66 7.87 16.58 14.76
N LEU A 67 6.58 16.73 14.45
CA LEU A 67 5.65 15.63 14.14
C LEU A 67 6.10 14.71 12.97
N ILE A 68 6.91 15.20 12.04
CA ILE A 68 7.51 14.40 10.96
C ILE A 68 9.01 14.27 11.24
N SER A 69 9.50 13.04 11.31
CA SER A 69 10.91 12.75 11.50
C SER A 69 11.67 12.62 10.18
N SER A 70 11.06 11.98 9.16
CA SER A 70 11.65 11.79 7.83
C SER A 70 10.56 11.70 6.76
N ALA A 71 10.84 12.26 5.58
CA ALA A 71 9.92 12.27 4.45
C ALA A 71 10.65 12.00 3.13
N SER A 72 10.46 10.81 2.57
CA SER A 72 10.99 10.41 1.26
C SER A 72 9.92 9.74 0.40
N ASN A 73 10.25 9.36 -0.84
CA ASN A 73 9.31 8.77 -1.80
C ASN A 73 8.71 7.44 -1.32
N PHE A 74 9.50 6.63 -0.60
CA PHE A 74 9.14 5.26 -0.21
C PHE A 74 9.31 4.98 1.27
N ASP A 75 9.67 6.00 2.06
CA ASP A 75 9.89 5.87 3.50
C ASP A 75 9.37 7.15 4.18
N PHE A 76 8.43 7.00 5.10
CA PHE A 76 7.82 8.11 5.81
C PHE A 76 7.76 7.80 7.30
N VAL A 77 8.40 8.67 8.11
CA VAL A 77 8.51 8.53 9.56
C VAL A 77 7.89 9.74 10.24
N PHE A 78 6.97 9.50 11.15
CA PHE A 78 6.24 10.53 11.90
C PHE A 78 5.86 10.04 13.29
N TYR A 79 5.29 10.92 14.11
CA TYR A 79 4.80 10.59 15.46
C TYR A 79 3.28 10.68 15.52
N SER A 80 2.64 9.69 16.12
CA SER A 80 1.19 9.61 16.22
C SER A 80 0.79 8.67 17.35
N ASP A 81 -0.19 9.06 18.16
CA ASP A 81 -0.85 8.18 19.12
C ASP A 81 -1.86 7.30 18.37
N ILE A 82 -1.48 6.02 18.07
CA ILE A 82 -2.30 5.12 17.28
C ILE A 82 -3.19 4.20 18.13
N ASP A 83 -2.88 3.99 19.38
CA ASP A 83 -3.64 3.14 20.30
C ASP A 83 -4.46 3.92 21.34
N ASN A 84 -4.33 5.25 21.35
CA ASN A 84 -5.05 6.22 22.20
C ASN A 84 -4.72 6.09 23.70
N ASP A 85 -3.46 5.87 24.02
CA ASP A 85 -2.95 5.87 25.40
C ASP A 85 -2.35 7.21 25.83
N ASN A 86 -2.29 8.19 24.92
CA ASN A 86 -1.73 9.54 24.98
C ASN A 86 -0.20 9.62 24.88
N ASP A 87 0.47 8.52 24.62
CA ASP A 87 1.89 8.52 24.29
C ASP A 87 2.04 8.54 22.75
N MET A 88 3.05 9.23 22.22
CA MET A 88 3.26 9.38 20.79
C MET A 88 4.23 8.32 20.28
N GLU A 89 3.74 7.29 19.58
CA GLU A 89 4.61 6.32 18.93
C GLU A 89 5.32 6.94 17.73
N LYS A 90 6.55 6.51 17.50
CA LYS A 90 7.29 6.77 16.27
C LYS A 90 6.90 5.72 15.23
N ILE A 91 6.17 6.13 14.21
CA ILE A 91 5.63 5.27 13.15
C ILE A 91 6.46 5.42 11.89
N ARG A 92 6.76 4.30 11.26
CA ARG A 92 7.43 4.24 9.96
C ARG A 92 6.60 3.43 8.99
N TYR A 93 6.31 4.01 7.83
CA TYR A 93 5.78 3.32 6.66
C TYR A 93 6.83 3.27 5.57
N TYR A 94 7.11 2.09 5.02
CA TYR A 94 8.12 1.95 3.98
C TYR A 94 7.80 0.82 3.00
N LEU A 95 8.39 0.92 1.81
CA LEU A 95 8.34 -0.12 0.78
C LEU A 95 9.49 -1.10 0.97
N ASP A 96 9.18 -2.40 1.07
CA ASP A 96 10.14 -3.49 1.08
C ASP A 96 9.80 -4.49 -0.02
N GLY A 97 10.55 -4.44 -1.13
CA GLY A 97 10.22 -5.17 -2.34
C GLY A 97 8.87 -4.74 -2.93
N SER A 98 7.88 -5.61 -2.89
CA SER A 98 6.50 -5.34 -3.32
C SER A 98 5.51 -5.25 -2.16
N GLU A 99 6.00 -5.04 -0.94
CA GLU A 99 5.16 -4.95 0.26
C GLU A 99 5.30 -3.59 0.93
N ILE A 100 4.17 -3.02 1.37
CA ILE A 100 4.20 -1.90 2.32
C ILE A 100 4.24 -2.47 3.72
N LYS A 101 5.24 -2.03 4.47
CA LYS A 101 5.43 -2.39 5.88
C LYS A 101 5.22 -1.19 6.79
N MET A 102 4.75 -1.48 7.98
CA MET A 102 4.64 -0.55 9.09
C MET A 102 5.51 -1.06 10.24
N GLU A 103 6.29 -0.17 10.82
CA GLU A 103 7.02 -0.37 12.06
C GLU A 103 6.61 0.70 13.06
N LYS A 104 6.60 0.37 14.35
CA LYS A 104 6.41 1.33 15.42
C LYS A 104 7.52 1.22 16.47
N ALA A 105 7.79 2.31 17.15
CA ALA A 105 8.66 2.34 18.31
C ALA A 105 7.98 3.17 19.40
N GLU A 106 7.80 2.54 20.57
CA GLU A 106 7.23 3.18 21.75
C GLU A 106 8.22 4.20 22.34
N PRO A 107 7.73 5.30 22.91
CA PRO A 107 8.59 6.23 23.64
C PRO A 107 9.12 5.60 24.93
N ILE A 108 10.38 5.87 25.22
CA ILE A 108 10.96 5.59 26.56
C ILE A 108 10.63 6.77 27.46
N LEU A 109 9.59 6.60 28.26
CA LEU A 109 9.09 7.66 29.13
C LEU A 109 10.05 7.98 30.26
N GLY A 110 10.14 9.26 30.62
CA GLY A 110 11.01 9.75 31.69
C GLY A 110 10.99 11.28 31.74
N THR A 111 11.92 11.88 32.47
CA THR A 111 12.05 13.34 32.56
C THR A 111 12.36 13.98 31.19
N ASN A 112 13.05 13.25 30.30
CA ASN A 112 13.28 13.60 28.91
C ASN A 112 12.93 12.36 28.06
N PRO A 113 11.70 12.26 27.54
CA PRO A 113 11.30 11.13 26.70
C PRO A 113 12.20 11.00 25.46
N THR A 114 12.52 9.76 25.10
CA THR A 114 13.34 9.44 23.92
C THR A 114 12.71 8.27 23.16
N TYR A 115 13.13 8.06 21.92
CA TYR A 115 12.69 6.93 21.11
C TYR A 115 13.88 5.98 20.86
N PRO A 116 13.66 4.66 20.95
CA PRO A 116 14.69 3.70 20.61
C PRO A 116 15.02 3.76 19.11
N ASP A 117 16.26 3.42 18.75
CA ASP A 117 16.66 3.28 17.34
C ASP A 117 16.11 2.00 16.70
N VAL A 118 15.63 1.07 17.52
CA VAL A 118 15.10 -0.21 17.06
C VAL A 118 13.58 -0.17 17.12
N TYR A 119 12.96 -0.42 15.98
CA TYR A 119 11.51 -0.57 15.87
C TYR A 119 11.07 -1.96 16.29
N GLU A 120 9.79 -2.11 16.60
CA GLU A 120 9.15 -3.41 16.73
C GLU A 120 9.18 -4.18 15.39
N ALA A 121 8.83 -5.47 15.44
CA ALA A 121 8.79 -6.30 14.25
C ALA A 121 7.86 -5.70 13.18
N PRO A 122 8.30 -5.62 11.92
CA PRO A 122 7.50 -5.01 10.86
C PRO A 122 6.21 -5.79 10.58
N VAL A 123 5.15 -5.06 10.35
CA VAL A 123 3.84 -5.59 9.96
C VAL A 123 3.58 -5.25 8.49
N THR A 124 3.36 -6.26 7.66
CA THR A 124 2.96 -6.05 6.26
C THR A 124 1.51 -5.59 6.21
N ILE A 125 1.26 -4.40 5.65
CA ILE A 125 -0.07 -3.79 5.55
C ILE A 125 -0.67 -3.84 4.14
N ALA A 126 0.17 -3.98 3.11
CA ALA A 126 -0.25 -4.21 1.72
C ALA A 126 0.80 -5.02 0.96
N LYS A 127 0.35 -5.73 -0.09
CA LYS A 127 1.18 -6.56 -0.98
C LYS A 127 0.89 -6.22 -2.43
N ASP A 128 1.70 -6.79 -3.32
CA ASP A 128 1.57 -6.64 -4.77
C ASP A 128 1.69 -5.17 -5.22
N ILE A 129 2.55 -4.42 -4.53
CA ILE A 129 2.80 -3.00 -4.78
C ILE A 129 3.84 -2.86 -5.89
N ALA A 130 3.49 -2.06 -6.91
CA ALA A 130 4.28 -1.84 -8.12
C ALA A 130 4.74 -0.38 -8.29
N ASN A 131 4.80 0.38 -7.21
CA ASN A 131 5.28 1.76 -7.23
C ASN A 131 6.75 1.85 -7.70
N THR A 132 7.06 2.91 -8.45
CA THR A 132 8.38 3.19 -9.03
C THR A 132 8.87 4.58 -8.65
N GLU A 133 10.12 4.91 -8.98
CA GLU A 133 10.69 6.25 -8.74
C GLU A 133 9.90 7.38 -9.42
N THR A 134 9.25 7.09 -10.55
CA THR A 134 8.39 8.06 -11.25
C THR A 134 6.97 8.12 -10.66
N GLU A 135 6.59 7.10 -9.90
CA GLU A 135 5.28 6.93 -9.27
C GLU A 135 5.44 6.62 -7.79
N PRO A 136 5.90 7.59 -6.98
CA PRO A 136 6.21 7.38 -5.58
C PRO A 136 4.97 7.07 -4.74
N ILE A 137 5.19 6.42 -3.59
CA ILE A 137 4.12 6.15 -2.61
C ILE A 137 3.71 7.45 -1.94
N PHE A 138 4.69 8.25 -1.52
CA PHE A 138 4.47 9.51 -0.82
C PHE A 138 4.89 10.69 -1.69
N SER A 139 3.97 11.64 -1.86
CA SER A 139 4.25 12.94 -2.46
C SER A 139 3.82 14.02 -1.48
N TYR A 140 4.64 15.04 -1.32
CA TYR A 140 4.48 16.07 -0.32
C TYR A 140 4.21 17.41 -0.94
N PHE A 141 3.38 18.21 -0.29
CA PHE A 141 2.99 19.54 -0.76
C PHE A 141 3.02 20.52 0.42
N ASP A 142 3.30 21.77 0.11
CA ASP A 142 3.24 22.87 1.05
C ASP A 142 1.81 23.42 1.24
N ASN A 143 1.69 24.60 1.86
CA ASN A 143 0.40 25.24 2.11
C ASN A 143 -0.27 25.77 0.84
N ASP A 144 0.49 26.07 -0.21
CA ASP A 144 0.00 26.59 -1.50
C ASP A 144 -0.26 25.47 -2.51
N TYR A 145 -0.13 24.20 -2.07
CA TYR A 145 -0.23 22.99 -2.89
C TYR A 145 0.90 22.82 -3.90
N ASP A 146 2.03 23.50 -3.67
CA ASP A 146 3.21 23.32 -4.49
C ASP A 146 3.93 22.01 -4.11
N PRO A 147 4.36 21.21 -5.10
CA PRO A 147 5.05 19.96 -4.83
C PRO A 147 6.45 20.18 -4.25
N LEU A 148 6.76 19.43 -3.20
CA LEU A 148 8.06 19.46 -2.55
C LEU A 148 8.96 18.33 -3.09
N ALA A 149 10.21 18.66 -3.43
CA ALA A 149 11.19 17.66 -3.85
C ALA A 149 11.57 16.73 -2.69
N THR A 150 11.73 15.45 -2.96
CA THR A 150 12.10 14.43 -1.95
C THR A 150 13.58 14.03 -2.05
N PRO A 151 14.24 13.72 -0.93
CA PRO A 151 13.79 13.86 0.45
C PRO A 151 13.56 15.34 0.81
N THR A 152 12.48 15.63 1.53
CA THR A 152 12.13 17.00 1.88
C THR A 152 12.34 17.28 3.37
N SER A 153 12.53 18.57 3.68
CA SER A 153 12.45 19.04 5.06
C SER A 153 11.02 18.86 5.56
N ALA A 154 10.87 18.37 6.78
CA ALA A 154 9.57 18.14 7.40
C ALA A 154 8.73 19.42 7.57
N TYR A 155 9.39 20.56 7.73
CA TYR A 155 8.75 21.81 8.12
C TYR A 155 7.74 22.40 7.12
N PRO A 156 7.97 22.37 5.79
CA PRO A 156 7.00 22.93 4.84
C PRO A 156 5.82 22.01 4.54
N ILE A 157 5.87 20.72 4.94
CA ILE A 157 4.85 19.74 4.58
C ILE A 157 3.53 20.07 5.27
N ARG A 158 2.46 20.25 4.47
CA ARG A 158 1.09 20.47 4.93
C ARG A 158 0.14 19.39 4.42
N LEU A 159 0.42 18.87 3.24
CA LEU A 159 -0.42 17.89 2.57
C LEU A 159 0.46 16.72 2.09
N ILE A 160 -0.01 15.52 2.31
CA ILE A 160 0.63 14.29 1.86
C ILE A 160 -0.34 13.55 0.94
N LYS A 161 0.11 13.24 -0.26
CA LYS A 161 -0.59 12.34 -1.17
C LYS A 161 0.04 10.95 -1.03
N ILE A 162 -0.79 9.97 -0.69
CA ILE A 162 -0.42 8.56 -0.66
C ILE A 162 -0.96 7.94 -1.93
N THR A 163 -0.13 7.25 -2.72
CA THR A 163 -0.55 6.55 -3.93
C THR A 163 0.05 5.15 -3.93
N LEU A 164 -0.80 4.12 -4.01
CA LEU A 164 -0.38 2.74 -4.18
C LEU A 164 -0.80 2.25 -5.56
N TYR A 165 0.15 1.77 -6.33
CA TYR A 165 -0.08 1.03 -7.56
C TYR A 165 -0.06 -0.46 -7.24
N VAL A 166 -1.12 -1.17 -7.60
CA VAL A 166 -1.27 -2.61 -7.31
C VAL A 166 -1.22 -3.38 -8.61
N ASN A 167 -0.34 -4.38 -8.68
CA ASN A 167 -0.20 -5.28 -9.81
C ASN A 167 0.03 -6.72 -9.34
N THR A 168 -0.97 -7.58 -9.50
CA THR A 168 -0.89 -9.00 -9.14
C THR A 168 -0.37 -9.89 -10.28
N ASP A 169 -0.28 -9.36 -11.50
CA ASP A 169 0.23 -10.09 -12.67
C ASP A 169 1.27 -9.25 -13.42
N PRO A 170 2.58 -9.47 -13.17
CA PRO A 170 3.66 -8.73 -13.82
C PRO A 170 3.66 -8.78 -15.35
N ASN A 171 2.91 -9.71 -15.93
CA ASN A 171 2.79 -9.84 -17.39
C ASN A 171 1.63 -9.00 -17.97
N LYS A 172 0.81 -8.39 -17.13
CA LYS A 172 -0.24 -7.44 -17.53
C LYS A 172 0.18 -6.01 -17.29
N ILE A 173 0.00 -5.17 -18.29
CA ILE A 173 0.38 -3.73 -18.29
C ILE A 173 -0.67 -2.85 -17.57
N SER A 174 -1.55 -3.40 -16.75
CA SER A 174 -2.60 -2.62 -16.09
C SER A 174 -2.39 -2.60 -14.58
N ASP A 175 -1.66 -1.58 -14.12
CA ASP A 175 -1.63 -1.25 -12.70
C ASP A 175 -2.90 -0.49 -12.32
N VAL A 176 -3.48 -0.85 -11.20
CA VAL A 176 -4.60 -0.08 -10.64
C VAL A 176 -4.09 0.74 -9.47
N SER A 177 -4.28 2.04 -9.52
CA SER A 177 -3.83 2.94 -8.46
C SER A 177 -4.95 3.30 -7.49
N ILE A 178 -4.59 3.37 -6.21
CA ILE A 178 -5.41 3.90 -5.14
C ILE A 178 -4.67 5.07 -4.53
N SER A 179 -5.31 6.24 -4.50
CA SER A 179 -4.70 7.43 -3.92
C SER A 179 -5.59 8.11 -2.88
N SER A 180 -4.95 8.75 -1.91
CA SER A 180 -5.63 9.59 -0.92
C SER A 180 -4.77 10.79 -0.56
N LEU A 181 -5.44 11.90 -0.30
CA LEU A 181 -4.83 13.13 0.21
C LEU A 181 -5.07 13.22 1.72
N VAL A 182 -4.02 13.60 2.44
CA VAL A 182 -4.05 13.75 3.91
C VAL A 182 -3.53 15.12 4.28
N TYR A 183 -4.36 15.90 4.96
CA TYR A 183 -3.97 17.17 5.54
C TYR A 183 -3.48 16.97 6.96
N ILE A 184 -2.31 17.50 7.30
CA ILE A 184 -1.75 17.43 8.65
C ILE A 184 -2.36 18.55 9.48
N ARG A 185 -3.09 18.20 10.58
CA ARG A 185 -3.84 19.17 11.38
C ARG A 185 -3.00 19.92 12.42
N ASN A 186 -2.00 19.26 12.99
CA ASN A 186 -1.29 19.75 14.19
C ASN A 186 0.00 20.50 13.86
N VAL A 187 0.07 21.15 12.72
CA VAL A 187 1.19 22.01 12.38
C VAL A 187 0.91 23.38 12.99
N ASN A 188 1.43 23.65 14.20
CA ASN A 188 1.42 24.99 14.77
C ASN A 188 2.21 25.94 13.86
N ASN A 189 1.60 27.07 13.52
CA ASN A 189 2.25 28.20 12.85
C ASN A 189 3.28 28.83 13.79
#